data_af50ea25915f80dda86028bf0dc95ccf
#
_entry.id   af50ea25915f80dda86028bf0dc95ccf
#
_cell.length_a   1.000
_cell.length_b   1.000
_cell.length_c   1.000
_cell.angle_alpha   90.00
_cell.angle_beta   90.00
_cell.angle_gamma   90.00
#
_symmetry.space_group_name_H-M   'P 1'
#
loop_
_entity.id
_entity.type
_entity.pdbx_description
1 polymer ?
#
loop_
_entity_poly.entity_id
_entity_poly.type
_entity_poly.pdbx_seq_one_letter_code
_entity_poly.pdbx_strand_id
1 'polypeptide(L)'
;SLLPAFTKTESKLSTLVSISGINASELAKKYSFDYLTSDTNFLLKKSNCNTIVIASRHDSHANFVIESIKEKKNIFVEKPLCLNLNELNEIEENYFKHLSSYEEVNNPIFMVGFNRRFAPLTQKLKSILKNNLSMKSVIYTCNAGFVDEDHWVHSSKVGGGRIIGEAIHFVDLLRFLIDSPIEDLKVNFAKDNKLL
;
A
#
# COMPACT_ATOMS: atom_id res chain seq x y z
N SER A 1 -0.41 -8.42 -10.27
CA SER A 1 -0.16 -9.43 -9.24
C SER A 1 1.26 -9.29 -8.70
N LEU A 2 1.43 -9.27 -7.37
CA LEU A 2 2.72 -9.11 -6.70
C LEU A 2 3.57 -10.40 -6.76
N LEU A 3 2.94 -11.57 -6.62
CA LEU A 3 3.65 -12.85 -6.57
C LEU A 3 4.59 -13.09 -7.75
N PRO A 4 4.19 -12.88 -9.02
CA PRO A 4 5.13 -13.01 -10.14
C PRO A 4 6.30 -12.02 -10.12
N ALA A 5 6.18 -10.90 -9.41
CA ALA A 5 7.28 -9.97 -9.26
C ALA A 5 8.27 -10.47 -8.19
N PHE A 6 7.78 -10.97 -7.07
CA PHE A 6 8.62 -11.53 -6.02
C PHE A 6 9.41 -12.77 -6.47
N THR A 7 8.82 -13.64 -7.31
CA THR A 7 9.56 -14.81 -7.84
C THR A 7 10.70 -14.47 -8.79
N LYS A 8 10.80 -13.21 -9.24
CA LYS A 8 11.95 -12.72 -10.05
C LYS A 8 13.07 -12.13 -9.19
N THR A 9 12.88 -12.10 -7.88
CA THR A 9 13.88 -11.66 -6.91
C THR A 9 14.49 -12.87 -6.20
N GLU A 10 15.51 -12.63 -5.40
CA GLU A 10 16.13 -13.65 -4.53
C GLU A 10 15.31 -13.93 -3.26
N SER A 11 14.11 -13.37 -3.15
CA SER A 11 13.25 -13.52 -1.98
C SER A 11 12.68 -14.94 -1.91
N LYS A 12 12.77 -15.55 -0.72
CA LYS A 12 12.12 -16.83 -0.43
C LYS A 12 10.68 -16.60 0.01
N LEU A 13 9.72 -17.23 -0.67
CA LEU A 13 8.31 -17.19 -0.29
C LEU A 13 8.04 -18.25 0.78
N SER A 14 8.09 -17.85 2.04
CA SER A 14 7.98 -18.77 3.17
C SER A 14 6.52 -19.12 3.47
N THR A 15 5.68 -18.16 3.78
CA THR A 15 4.33 -18.40 4.31
C THR A 15 3.28 -17.61 3.54
N LEU A 16 2.27 -18.27 3.03
CA LEU A 16 1.06 -17.67 2.49
C LEU A 16 -0.04 -17.70 3.55
N VAL A 17 -0.62 -16.54 3.86
CA VAL A 17 -1.79 -16.44 4.73
C VAL A 17 -3.01 -16.08 3.90
N SER A 18 -4.08 -16.85 4.03
CA SER A 18 -5.36 -16.58 3.38
C SER A 18 -6.52 -17.00 4.27
N ILE A 19 -7.35 -16.02 4.64
CA ILE A 19 -8.52 -16.27 5.50
C ILE A 19 -9.62 -17.03 4.73
N SER A 20 -9.83 -16.72 3.45
CA SER A 20 -10.88 -17.36 2.65
C SER A 20 -10.53 -18.76 2.17
N GLY A 21 -9.25 -19.11 2.13
CA GLY A 21 -8.75 -20.40 1.67
C GLY A 21 -9.01 -20.73 0.19
N ILE A 22 -9.93 -20.02 -0.47
CA ILE A 22 -10.27 -20.23 -1.88
C ILE A 22 -9.05 -19.91 -2.73
N ASN A 23 -8.64 -20.84 -3.58
CA ASN A 23 -7.46 -20.74 -4.44
C ASN A 23 -6.09 -20.60 -3.71
N ALA A 24 -6.08 -20.51 -2.38
CA ALA A 24 -4.83 -20.33 -1.63
C ALA A 24 -3.89 -21.53 -1.79
N SER A 25 -4.44 -22.74 -1.78
CA SER A 25 -3.66 -23.98 -1.97
C SER A 25 -3.01 -24.04 -3.36
N GLU A 26 -3.72 -23.64 -4.40
CA GLU A 26 -3.18 -23.58 -5.76
C GLU A 26 -2.07 -22.53 -5.88
N LEU A 27 -2.29 -21.34 -5.27
CA LEU A 27 -1.29 -20.28 -5.24
C LEU A 27 -0.05 -20.71 -4.45
N ALA A 28 -0.23 -21.33 -3.30
CA ALA A 28 0.88 -21.83 -2.49
C ALA A 28 1.75 -22.84 -3.26
N LYS A 29 1.13 -23.78 -3.96
CA LYS A 29 1.82 -24.75 -4.82
C LYS A 29 2.49 -24.07 -6.01
N LYS A 30 1.75 -23.20 -6.73
CA LYS A 30 2.24 -22.50 -7.93
C LYS A 30 3.48 -21.67 -7.68
N TYR A 31 3.56 -21.02 -6.51
CA TYR A 31 4.65 -20.13 -6.15
C TYR A 31 5.61 -20.72 -5.11
N SER A 32 5.48 -22.02 -4.82
CA SER A 32 6.38 -22.78 -3.95
C SER A 32 6.53 -22.18 -2.55
N PHE A 33 5.40 -21.79 -1.93
CA PHE A 33 5.41 -21.42 -0.52
C PHE A 33 5.68 -22.63 0.37
N ASP A 34 6.52 -22.47 1.40
CA ASP A 34 6.79 -23.52 2.37
C ASP A 34 5.56 -23.86 3.22
N TYR A 35 4.77 -22.84 3.58
CA TYR A 35 3.60 -22.98 4.46
C TYR A 35 2.39 -22.24 3.90
N LEU A 36 1.20 -22.81 4.18
CA LEU A 36 -0.10 -22.18 3.97
C LEU A 36 -0.87 -22.24 5.28
N THR A 37 -1.41 -21.09 5.74
CA THR A 37 -2.18 -21.00 6.96
C THR A 37 -3.27 -19.94 6.87
N SER A 38 -4.28 -20.02 7.72
CA SER A 38 -5.23 -18.93 8.00
C SER A 38 -4.88 -18.15 9.28
N ASP A 39 -3.89 -18.61 10.04
CA ASP A 39 -3.45 -18.01 11.28
C ASP A 39 -2.46 -16.87 11.04
N THR A 40 -2.93 -15.65 11.17
CA THR A 40 -2.09 -14.44 11.06
C THR A 40 -1.08 -14.30 12.18
N ASN A 41 -1.38 -14.80 13.40
CA ASN A 41 -0.44 -14.79 14.52
C ASN A 41 0.75 -15.70 14.25
N PHE A 42 0.54 -16.82 13.57
CA PHE A 42 1.63 -17.69 13.15
C PHE A 42 2.60 -16.93 12.24
N LEU A 43 2.08 -16.19 11.25
CA LEU A 43 2.92 -15.41 10.35
C LEU A 43 3.73 -14.36 11.11
N LEU A 44 3.09 -13.57 11.96
CA LEU A 44 3.69 -12.41 12.61
C LEU A 44 4.70 -12.83 13.69
N LYS A 45 4.34 -13.77 14.54
CA LYS A 45 5.08 -14.08 15.77
C LYS A 45 5.92 -15.35 15.71
N LYS A 46 5.52 -16.34 14.94
CA LYS A 46 6.14 -17.67 14.95
C LYS A 46 6.92 -18.00 13.69
N SER A 47 6.65 -17.35 12.58
CA SER A 47 7.40 -17.59 11.35
C SER A 47 8.75 -16.89 11.37
N ASN A 48 9.75 -17.51 10.71
CA ASN A 48 11.07 -16.89 10.51
C ASN A 48 11.09 -15.86 9.36
N CYS A 49 9.92 -15.33 8.96
CA CYS A 49 9.85 -14.30 7.94
C CYS A 49 10.44 -12.99 8.47
N ASN A 50 11.34 -12.38 7.71
CA ASN A 50 11.87 -11.05 8.01
C ASN A 50 11.06 -9.93 7.35
N THR A 51 10.21 -10.27 6.39
CA THR A 51 9.42 -9.31 5.59
C THR A 51 7.98 -9.77 5.50
N ILE A 52 7.05 -8.85 5.75
CA ILE A 52 5.61 -9.06 5.61
C ILE A 52 5.12 -8.28 4.40
N VAL A 53 4.38 -8.98 3.52
CA VAL A 53 3.72 -8.39 2.36
C VAL A 53 2.22 -8.39 2.60
N ILE A 54 1.63 -7.21 2.74
CA ILE A 54 0.22 -7.00 3.04
C ILE A 54 -0.50 -6.63 1.75
N ALA A 55 -1.36 -7.54 1.26
CA ALA A 55 -2.16 -7.37 0.05
C ALA A 55 -3.60 -7.89 0.29
N SER A 56 -4.11 -7.63 1.46
CA SER A 56 -5.45 -7.97 1.93
C SER A 56 -6.48 -6.91 1.53
N ARG A 57 -7.68 -6.93 2.09
CA ARG A 57 -8.64 -5.83 1.95
C ARG A 57 -8.17 -4.61 2.73
N HIS A 58 -8.56 -3.43 2.26
CA HIS A 58 -8.09 -2.14 2.76
C HIS A 58 -8.29 -1.95 4.26
N ASP A 59 -9.42 -2.42 4.80
CA ASP A 59 -9.77 -2.34 6.23
C ASP A 59 -8.83 -3.08 7.17
N SER A 60 -8.05 -4.00 6.66
CA SER A 60 -7.09 -4.78 7.45
C SER A 60 -5.65 -4.28 7.38
N HIS A 61 -5.34 -3.34 6.48
CA HIS A 61 -3.98 -2.90 6.23
C HIS A 61 -3.34 -2.28 7.48
N ALA A 62 -4.03 -1.31 8.10
CA ALA A 62 -3.51 -0.61 9.28
C ALA A 62 -3.15 -1.56 10.41
N ASN A 63 -4.05 -2.49 10.75
CA ASN A 63 -3.81 -3.45 11.81
C ASN A 63 -2.60 -4.35 11.53
N PHE A 64 -2.49 -4.90 10.31
CA PHE A 64 -1.34 -5.73 9.96
C PHE A 64 -0.03 -4.95 9.91
N VAL A 65 -0.06 -3.69 9.50
CA VAL A 65 1.11 -2.80 9.55
C VAL A 65 1.56 -2.59 10.98
N ILE A 66 0.66 -2.21 11.90
CA ILE A 66 0.96 -1.97 13.30
C ILE A 66 1.54 -3.23 13.97
N GLU A 67 0.93 -4.38 13.76
CA GLU A 67 1.45 -5.65 14.30
C GLU A 67 2.82 -6.01 13.70
N SER A 68 3.03 -5.77 12.42
CA SER A 68 4.33 -6.01 11.78
C SER A 68 5.43 -5.07 12.30
N ILE A 69 5.09 -3.82 12.61
CA ILE A 69 6.01 -2.85 13.26
C ILE A 69 6.42 -3.37 14.65
N LYS A 70 5.46 -3.81 15.47
CA LYS A 70 5.72 -4.37 16.80
C LYS A 70 6.65 -5.58 16.76
N GLU A 71 6.51 -6.41 15.73
CA GLU A 71 7.34 -7.60 15.51
C GLU A 71 8.63 -7.32 14.71
N LYS A 72 8.96 -6.05 14.53
CA LYS A 72 10.20 -5.59 13.87
C LYS A 72 10.45 -6.19 12.48
N LYS A 73 9.39 -6.33 11.69
CA LYS A 73 9.44 -6.87 10.32
C LYS A 73 9.65 -5.76 9.30
N ASN A 74 10.31 -6.07 8.20
CA ASN A 74 10.19 -5.26 6.99
C ASN A 74 8.76 -5.36 6.46
N ILE A 75 8.22 -4.25 5.96
CA ILE A 75 6.82 -4.16 5.57
C ILE A 75 6.70 -3.65 4.14
N PHE A 76 6.02 -4.41 3.31
CA PHE A 76 5.43 -3.92 2.09
C PHE A 76 3.91 -4.00 2.24
N VAL A 77 3.22 -2.88 2.14
CA VAL A 77 1.76 -2.83 2.17
C VAL A 77 1.21 -2.23 0.89
N GLU A 78 0.21 -2.90 0.30
CA GLU A 78 -0.54 -2.31 -0.82
C GLU A 78 -1.27 -1.05 -0.38
N LYS A 79 -1.51 -0.17 -1.32
CA LYS A 79 -2.30 1.04 -1.08
C LYS A 79 -3.81 0.69 -0.89
N PRO A 80 -4.57 1.46 -0.14
CA PRO A 80 -4.14 2.54 0.75
C PRO A 80 -3.47 1.99 2.01
N LEU A 81 -2.60 2.75 2.62
CA LEU A 81 -1.97 2.38 3.89
C LEU A 81 -3.00 2.16 5.00
N CYS A 82 -3.98 3.04 5.06
CA CYS A 82 -5.05 3.07 6.05
C CYS A 82 -6.29 3.75 5.45
N LEU A 83 -7.43 3.71 6.14
CA LEU A 83 -8.69 4.27 5.66
C LEU A 83 -9.07 5.60 6.32
N ASN A 84 -8.46 5.95 7.44
CA ASN A 84 -8.78 7.16 8.19
C ASN A 84 -7.56 7.70 8.97
N LEU A 85 -7.70 8.93 9.48
CA LEU A 85 -6.63 9.61 10.20
C LEU A 85 -6.30 8.95 11.54
N ASN A 86 -7.25 8.32 12.22
CA ASN A 86 -6.97 7.63 13.49
C ASN A 86 -6.04 6.45 13.26
N GLU A 87 -6.29 5.65 12.23
CA GLU A 87 -5.39 4.56 11.83
C GLU A 87 -4.01 5.08 11.43
N LEU A 88 -3.95 6.21 10.71
CA LEU A 88 -2.67 6.82 10.32
C LEU A 88 -1.87 7.25 11.56
N ASN A 89 -2.50 7.94 12.49
CA ASN A 89 -1.87 8.37 13.74
C ASN A 89 -1.36 7.17 14.56
N GLU A 90 -2.15 6.11 14.65
CA GLU A 90 -1.74 4.89 15.36
C GLU A 90 -0.52 4.21 14.70
N ILE A 91 -0.49 4.18 13.36
CA ILE A 91 0.67 3.68 12.61
C ILE A 91 1.90 4.54 12.91
N GLU A 92 1.78 5.87 12.83
CA GLU A 92 2.87 6.80 13.10
C GLU A 92 3.41 6.66 14.52
N GLU A 93 2.53 6.63 15.52
CA GLU A 93 2.91 6.45 16.93
C GLU A 93 3.71 5.14 17.15
N ASN A 94 3.20 4.03 16.59
CA ASN A 94 3.89 2.75 16.71
C ASN A 94 5.23 2.78 15.95
N TYR A 95 5.28 3.38 14.76
CA TYR A 95 6.48 3.46 13.95
C TYR A 95 7.58 4.26 14.70
N PHE A 96 7.29 5.45 15.17
CA PHE A 96 8.28 6.27 15.89
C PHE A 96 8.67 5.68 17.23
N LYS A 97 7.73 5.09 17.99
CA LYS A 97 8.01 4.39 19.22
C LYS A 97 9.01 3.24 19.03
N HIS A 98 8.88 2.52 17.95
CA HIS A 98 9.73 1.39 17.66
C HIS A 98 11.03 1.77 16.96
N LEU A 99 11.08 2.85 16.17
CA LEU A 99 12.31 3.37 15.56
C LEU A 99 13.39 3.66 16.61
N SER A 100 13.02 4.26 17.75
CA SER A 100 13.96 4.56 18.83
C SER A 100 14.58 3.31 19.48
N SER A 101 14.03 2.13 19.22
CA SER A 101 14.51 0.83 19.75
C SER A 101 15.41 0.06 18.79
N TYR A 102 15.69 0.62 17.59
CA TYR A 102 16.62 0.02 16.63
C TYR A 102 18.01 0.64 16.76
N GLU A 103 19.03 -0.20 16.60
CA GLU A 103 20.37 0.29 16.28
C GLU A 103 20.34 0.83 14.84
N GLU A 104 20.98 1.98 14.58
CA GLU A 104 20.91 2.72 13.29
C GLU A 104 21.15 1.86 12.04
N VAL A 105 21.84 0.74 12.19
CA VAL A 105 22.23 -0.15 11.08
C VAL A 105 21.11 -1.12 10.63
N ASN A 106 20.06 -1.33 11.44
CA ASN A 106 19.05 -2.40 11.21
C ASN A 106 17.60 -1.90 11.19
N ASN A 107 17.36 -0.66 10.78
CA ASN A 107 15.99 -0.17 10.65
C ASN A 107 15.21 -0.97 9.62
N PRO A 108 14.03 -1.52 9.96
CA PRO A 108 13.22 -2.24 9.00
C PRO A 108 12.72 -1.30 7.90
N ILE A 109 12.67 -1.82 6.69
CA ILE A 109 12.13 -1.12 5.54
C ILE A 109 10.60 -1.09 5.66
N PHE A 110 10.01 0.09 5.50
CA PHE A 110 8.57 0.28 5.42
C PHE A 110 8.21 0.92 4.09
N MET A 111 7.48 0.20 3.24
CA MET A 111 7.10 0.63 1.90
C MET A 111 5.62 0.49 1.65
N VAL A 112 4.99 1.57 1.17
CA VAL A 112 3.61 1.55 0.66
C VAL A 112 3.64 1.36 -0.86
N GLY A 113 2.77 0.50 -1.39
CA GLY A 113 2.73 0.04 -2.77
C GLY A 113 2.25 1.09 -3.79
N PHE A 114 2.78 2.28 -3.78
CA PHE A 114 2.53 3.31 -4.80
C PHE A 114 3.29 2.99 -6.10
N ASN A 115 2.88 1.94 -6.76
CA ASN A 115 3.57 1.33 -7.91
C ASN A 115 3.71 2.24 -9.13
N ARG A 116 2.84 3.25 -9.31
CA ARG A 116 2.89 4.18 -10.45
C ARG A 116 4.19 4.97 -10.51
N ARG A 117 4.85 5.22 -9.37
CA ARG A 117 6.15 5.87 -9.30
C ARG A 117 7.22 5.12 -10.08
N PHE A 118 7.13 3.78 -10.15
CA PHE A 118 8.12 2.89 -10.74
C PHE A 118 7.87 2.55 -12.21
N ALA A 119 6.79 3.06 -12.80
CA ALA A 119 6.54 2.85 -14.23
C ALA A 119 7.65 3.51 -15.08
N PRO A 120 8.19 2.82 -16.11
CA PRO A 120 9.34 3.33 -16.87
C PRO A 120 9.13 4.74 -17.44
N LEU A 121 7.95 5.04 -17.97
CA LEU A 121 7.63 6.37 -18.49
C LEU A 121 7.52 7.42 -17.38
N THR A 122 7.02 7.05 -16.21
CA THR A 122 6.97 7.93 -15.03
C THR A 122 8.38 8.29 -14.58
N GLN A 123 9.28 7.32 -14.50
CA GLN A 123 10.68 7.54 -14.13
C GLN A 123 11.39 8.45 -15.14
N LYS A 124 11.15 8.23 -16.44
CA LYS A 124 11.68 9.11 -17.50
C LYS A 124 11.14 10.53 -17.35
N LEU A 125 9.83 10.70 -17.14
CA LEU A 125 9.22 12.02 -16.93
C LEU A 125 9.81 12.70 -15.68
N LYS A 126 9.95 11.98 -14.57
CA LYS A 126 10.59 12.50 -13.34
C LYS A 126 11.99 13.00 -13.60
N SER A 127 12.79 12.26 -14.36
CA SER A 127 14.17 12.68 -14.71
C SER A 127 14.21 13.98 -15.52
N ILE A 128 13.27 14.16 -16.45
CA ILE A 128 13.14 15.39 -17.24
C ILE A 128 12.73 16.57 -16.36
N LEU A 129 11.72 16.37 -15.50
CA LEU A 129 11.19 17.39 -14.61
C LEU A 129 12.21 17.83 -13.53
N LYS A 130 13.04 16.91 -13.06
CA LYS A 130 14.08 17.21 -12.05
C LYS A 130 15.10 18.23 -12.53
N ASN A 131 15.41 18.22 -13.81
CA ASN A 131 16.38 19.14 -14.41
C ASN A 131 15.77 20.51 -14.76
N ASN A 132 14.46 20.65 -14.62
CA ASN A 132 13.76 21.90 -14.89
C ASN A 132 13.41 22.61 -13.57
N LEU A 133 14.04 23.74 -13.31
CA LEU A 133 13.83 24.55 -12.10
C LEU A 133 12.63 25.49 -12.18
N SER A 134 11.96 25.57 -13.32
CA SER A 134 10.79 26.42 -13.50
C SER A 134 9.57 25.91 -12.69
N MET A 135 8.64 26.82 -12.41
CA MET A 135 7.33 26.47 -11.85
C MET A 135 6.65 25.42 -12.75
N LYS A 136 6.00 24.46 -12.12
CA LYS A 136 5.32 23.37 -12.80
C LYS A 136 3.81 23.46 -12.53
N SER A 137 3.01 23.35 -13.57
CA SER A 137 1.57 23.15 -13.47
C SER A 137 1.22 21.79 -14.09
N VAL A 138 0.40 21.02 -13.40
CA VAL A 138 -0.01 19.68 -13.86
C VAL A 138 -1.51 19.54 -13.76
N ILE A 139 -2.14 19.07 -14.83
CA ILE A 139 -3.55 18.66 -14.85
C ILE A 139 -3.58 17.14 -15.06
N TYR A 140 -4.24 16.46 -14.15
CA TYR A 140 -4.45 15.02 -14.25
C TYR A 140 -5.95 14.71 -14.30
N THR A 141 -6.38 14.07 -15.36
CA THR A 141 -7.78 13.64 -15.54
C THR A 141 -7.86 12.12 -15.45
N CYS A 142 -8.74 11.64 -14.59
CA CYS A 142 -9.01 10.22 -14.44
C CYS A 142 -10.50 9.93 -14.64
N ASN A 143 -10.82 9.19 -15.69
CA ASN A 143 -12.15 8.65 -15.94
C ASN A 143 -12.13 7.17 -15.51
N ALA A 144 -12.39 6.93 -14.23
CA ALA A 144 -12.22 5.61 -13.63
C ALA A 144 -13.34 4.59 -13.99
N GLY A 145 -14.35 5.03 -14.73
CA GLY A 145 -15.48 4.19 -15.13
C GLY A 145 -16.49 3.94 -13.99
N PHE A 146 -17.54 3.21 -14.33
CA PHE A 146 -18.57 2.82 -13.39
C PHE A 146 -18.12 1.62 -12.54
N VAL A 147 -18.49 1.62 -11.29
CA VAL A 147 -18.36 0.49 -10.36
C VAL A 147 -19.72 0.31 -9.70
N ASP A 148 -20.22 -0.92 -9.65
CA ASP A 148 -21.52 -1.24 -9.06
C ASP A 148 -21.65 -0.70 -7.64
N GLU A 149 -22.82 -0.17 -7.28
CA GLU A 149 -23.07 0.48 -5.99
C GLU A 149 -22.81 -0.47 -4.80
N ASP A 150 -23.06 -1.77 -4.97
CA ASP A 150 -22.84 -2.81 -3.96
C ASP A 150 -21.37 -3.25 -3.84
N HIS A 151 -20.50 -2.74 -4.68
CA HIS A 151 -19.09 -3.14 -4.63
C HIS A 151 -18.43 -2.64 -3.33
N TRP A 152 -17.69 -3.51 -2.68
CA TRP A 152 -17.05 -3.25 -1.38
C TRP A 152 -16.19 -1.98 -1.33
N VAL A 153 -15.67 -1.54 -2.47
CA VAL A 153 -14.83 -0.32 -2.56
C VAL A 153 -15.58 0.93 -2.13
N HIS A 154 -16.92 0.96 -2.29
CA HIS A 154 -17.74 2.09 -1.88
C HIS A 154 -18.00 2.17 -0.37
N SER A 155 -17.81 1.06 0.34
CA SER A 155 -17.92 1.04 1.80
C SER A 155 -16.80 1.87 2.43
N SER A 156 -17.15 2.91 3.16
CA SER A 156 -16.19 3.74 3.90
C SER A 156 -15.38 2.94 4.93
N LYS A 157 -15.97 1.85 5.45
CA LYS A 157 -15.35 1.00 6.47
C LYS A 157 -14.45 -0.09 5.90
N VAL A 158 -14.68 -0.52 4.67
CA VAL A 158 -13.96 -1.66 4.07
C VAL A 158 -13.05 -1.22 2.93
N GLY A 159 -13.55 -0.39 2.03
CA GLY A 159 -12.83 0.10 0.85
C GLY A 159 -12.25 1.51 0.99
N GLY A 160 -12.83 2.33 1.88
CA GLY A 160 -12.48 3.73 2.05
C GLY A 160 -13.07 4.65 0.98
N GLY A 161 -13.93 4.12 0.08
CA GLY A 161 -14.43 4.84 -1.08
C GLY A 161 -13.37 5.01 -2.17
N ARG A 162 -13.78 5.54 -3.32
CA ARG A 162 -12.91 5.66 -4.50
C ARG A 162 -11.80 6.70 -4.33
N ILE A 163 -11.99 7.70 -3.47
CA ILE A 163 -10.94 8.71 -3.23
C ILE A 163 -9.77 8.08 -2.47
N ILE A 164 -10.01 7.46 -1.33
CA ILE A 164 -8.96 6.81 -0.53
C ILE A 164 -8.48 5.52 -1.20
N GLY A 165 -9.39 4.71 -1.73
CA GLY A 165 -9.03 3.44 -2.35
C GLY A 165 -8.32 3.57 -3.69
N GLU A 166 -8.62 4.61 -4.49
CA GLU A 166 -8.10 4.73 -5.86
C GLU A 166 -7.41 6.07 -6.14
N ALA A 167 -8.04 7.22 -5.84
CA ALA A 167 -7.51 8.52 -6.23
C ALA A 167 -6.18 8.85 -5.55
N ILE A 168 -5.91 8.28 -4.38
CA ILE A 168 -4.63 8.42 -3.68
C ILE A 168 -3.42 8.02 -4.56
N HIS A 169 -3.59 7.10 -5.49
CA HIS A 169 -2.57 6.75 -6.48
C HIS A 169 -2.16 7.93 -7.37
N PHE A 170 -3.11 8.78 -7.72
CA PHE A 170 -2.87 9.91 -8.61
C PHE A 170 -2.30 11.09 -7.84
N VAL A 171 -2.78 11.31 -6.63
CA VAL A 171 -2.21 12.30 -5.70
C VAL A 171 -0.75 11.98 -5.42
N ASP A 172 -0.45 10.72 -5.10
CA ASP A 172 0.91 10.25 -4.89
C ASP A 172 1.80 10.42 -6.13
N LEU A 173 1.29 10.07 -7.31
CA LEU A 173 2.00 10.23 -8.57
C LEU A 173 2.38 11.69 -8.84
N LEU A 174 1.42 12.61 -8.67
CA LEU A 174 1.64 14.04 -8.88
C LEU A 174 2.66 14.58 -7.89
N ARG A 175 2.53 14.23 -6.60
CA ARG A 175 3.49 14.60 -5.57
C ARG A 175 4.90 14.09 -5.89
N PHE A 176 5.01 12.85 -6.34
CA PHE A 176 6.27 12.26 -6.77
C PHE A 176 6.89 13.02 -7.96
N LEU A 177 6.11 13.36 -8.98
CA LEU A 177 6.59 14.07 -10.17
C LEU A 177 7.05 15.49 -9.86
N ILE A 178 6.27 16.23 -9.05
CA ILE A 178 6.56 17.63 -8.70
C ILE A 178 7.70 17.75 -7.68
N ASP A 179 7.86 16.76 -6.80
CA ASP A 179 8.88 16.74 -5.75
C ASP A 179 8.70 17.82 -4.68
N SER A 180 7.46 18.11 -4.34
CA SER A 180 7.09 19.09 -3.32
C SER A 180 5.98 18.57 -2.42
N PRO A 181 5.90 18.97 -1.16
CA PRO A 181 4.76 18.70 -0.31
C PRO A 181 3.50 19.37 -0.87
N ILE A 182 2.34 18.90 -0.42
CA ILE A 182 1.05 19.56 -0.67
C ILE A 182 0.87 20.58 0.45
N GLU A 183 0.79 21.87 0.12
CA GLU A 183 0.66 22.95 1.08
C GLU A 183 -0.81 23.36 1.27
N ASP A 184 -1.62 23.30 0.22
CA ASP A 184 -3.05 23.63 0.25
C ASP A 184 -3.85 22.67 -0.62
N LEU A 185 -5.09 22.43 -0.25
CA LEU A 185 -6.03 21.55 -0.95
C LEU A 185 -7.41 22.17 -1.01
N LYS A 186 -7.98 22.22 -2.23
CA LYS A 186 -9.39 22.59 -2.43
C LYS A 186 -10.10 21.44 -3.14
N VAL A 187 -11.27 21.06 -2.62
CA VAL A 187 -12.11 20.02 -3.19
C VAL A 187 -13.44 20.62 -3.64
N ASN A 188 -13.80 20.38 -4.89
CA ASN A 188 -15.09 20.74 -5.45
C ASN A 188 -15.81 19.48 -5.90
N PHE A 189 -17.05 19.32 -5.49
CA PHE A 189 -17.90 18.21 -5.90
C PHE A 189 -18.87 18.64 -6.98
N ALA A 190 -19.18 17.77 -7.93
CA ALA A 190 -20.34 17.96 -8.80
C ALA A 190 -21.63 17.91 -7.97
N LYS A 191 -22.65 18.70 -8.37
CA LYS A 191 -23.91 18.79 -7.61
C LYS A 191 -24.68 17.48 -7.45
N ASP A 192 -24.45 16.52 -8.33
CA ASP A 192 -25.02 15.17 -8.23
C ASP A 192 -24.02 14.24 -7.54
N ASN A 193 -24.20 14.07 -6.23
CA ASN A 193 -23.41 13.15 -5.39
C ASN A 193 -23.51 11.65 -5.81
N LYS A 194 -24.11 11.34 -6.95
CA LYS A 194 -24.30 9.97 -7.43
C LYS A 194 -23.12 9.41 -8.25
N LEU A 195 -22.05 10.17 -8.44
CA LEU A 195 -20.94 9.78 -9.32
C LEU A 195 -19.56 9.69 -8.64
N LEU A 196 -19.53 9.74 -7.33
CA LEU A 196 -18.25 9.59 -6.59
C LEU A 196 -18.27 8.36 -5.70
#